data_6ae4a57d294301df161e9dccb7ae5455
#
_entry.id   6ae4a57d294301df161e9dccb7ae5455
#
_cell.length_a   1.000
_cell.length_b   1.000
_cell.length_c   1.000
_cell.angle_alpha   90.00
_cell.angle_beta   90.00
_cell.angle_gamma   90.00
#
_symmetry.space_group_name_H-M   'P 1'
#
loop_
_entity.id
_entity.type
_entity.pdbx_description
1 polymer ?
#
loop_
_entity_poly.entity_id
_entity_poly.type
_entity_poly.pdbx_seq_one_letter_code
_entity_poly.pdbx_strand_id
1 'polypeptide(L)' 'MKNYLYMLYNTLSKRYESVLSFPSDGMALYRLSQGNIDKKEFELCRIGSYDLDSGVSETYSPVRLIWEEEQELPKTEAN' A
#
# COMPACT_ATOMS: atom_id res chain seq x y z
N MET A 1 -7.24 -9.44 -15.84
CA MET A 1 -6.96 -9.52 -14.42
C MET A 1 -5.80 -8.61 -14.07
N LYS A 2 -5.90 -7.86 -13.00
CA LYS A 2 -4.90 -6.86 -12.67
C LYS A 2 -4.25 -7.10 -11.35
N ASN A 3 -2.98 -6.72 -11.28
CA ASN A 3 -2.28 -6.50 -10.02
C ASN A 3 -1.98 -5.02 -9.90
N TYR A 4 -1.79 -4.58 -8.68
CA TYR A 4 -1.47 -3.18 -8.43
C TYR A 4 -0.03 -3.04 -8.02
N LEU A 5 0.53 -1.88 -8.31
CA LEU A 5 1.92 -1.57 -8.01
C LEU A 5 1.98 -0.60 -6.84
N TYR A 6 2.92 -0.84 -5.97
CA TYR A 6 3.05 -0.05 -4.74
C TYR A 6 4.50 0.32 -4.50
N MET A 7 4.69 1.39 -3.75
CA MET A 7 6.00 1.74 -3.21
C MET A 7 5.83 2.13 -1.76
N LEU A 8 6.90 1.95 -1.01
CA LEU A 8 6.94 2.43 0.36
C LEU A 8 7.58 3.81 0.36
N TYR A 9 6.93 4.75 1.02
CA TYR A 9 7.49 6.07 1.19
C TYR A 9 8.11 6.14 2.57
N ASN A 10 9.42 6.39 2.61
CA ASN A 10 10.14 6.50 3.87
C ASN A 10 10.03 7.94 4.36
N THR A 11 9.35 8.14 5.50
CA THR A 11 9.10 9.48 6.00
C THR A 11 10.35 10.15 6.56
N LEU A 12 11.35 9.36 6.91
CA LEU A 12 12.59 9.90 7.45
C LEU A 12 13.52 10.36 6.34
N SER A 13 13.74 9.53 5.33
CA SER A 13 14.59 9.88 4.20
C SER A 13 13.86 10.71 3.17
N LYS A 14 12.52 10.70 3.21
CA LYS A 14 11.65 11.38 2.26
C LYS A 14 11.83 10.86 0.86
N ARG A 15 11.97 9.54 0.74
CA ARG A 15 12.16 8.89 -0.54
C ARG A 15 11.22 7.71 -0.67
N TYR A 16 10.86 7.42 -1.92
CA TYR A 16 10.11 6.22 -2.25
C TYR A 16 11.08 5.07 -2.40
N GLU A 17 10.73 3.94 -1.83
CA GLU A 17 11.60 2.76 -1.84
C GLU A 17 10.78 1.54 -2.20
N SER A 18 11.43 0.55 -2.80
CA SER A 18 10.87 -0.78 -3.02
C SER A 18 9.59 -0.76 -3.85
N VAL A 19 9.63 -1.43 -4.96
CA VAL A 19 8.43 -1.61 -5.79
C VAL A 19 7.85 -2.96 -5.45
N LEU A 20 6.57 -2.97 -5.11
CA LEU A 20 5.87 -4.17 -4.69
C LEU A 20 4.62 -4.35 -5.53
N SER A 21 4.10 -5.56 -5.57
CA SER A 21 2.93 -5.87 -6.36
C SER A 21 2.00 -6.77 -5.55
N PHE A 22 0.71 -6.42 -5.52
CA PHE A 22 -0.31 -7.20 -4.84
C PHE A 22 -1.61 -7.14 -5.62
N PRO A 23 -2.48 -8.15 -5.46
CA PRO A 23 -3.74 -8.17 -6.19
C PRO A 23 -4.72 -7.08 -5.78
N SER A 24 -4.59 -6.56 -4.57
CA SER A 24 -5.51 -5.54 -4.07
C SER A 24 -4.86 -4.76 -2.96
N ASP A 25 -5.43 -3.59 -2.67
CA ASP A 25 -4.95 -2.76 -1.56
C ASP A 25 -5.07 -3.51 -0.23
N GLY A 26 -6.18 -4.22 -0.06
CA GLY A 26 -6.38 -4.98 1.17
C GLY A 26 -5.32 -6.03 1.38
N MET A 27 -4.95 -6.74 0.31
CA MET A 27 -3.91 -7.74 0.39
C MET A 27 -2.56 -7.12 0.68
N ALA A 28 -2.28 -5.98 0.06
CA ALA A 28 -1.02 -5.26 0.29
C ALA A 28 -0.90 -4.87 1.77
N LEU A 29 -1.94 -4.25 2.29
CA LEU A 29 -1.96 -3.83 3.69
C LEU A 29 -1.80 -5.03 4.63
N TYR A 30 -2.53 -6.09 4.34
CA TYR A 30 -2.49 -7.28 5.17
C TYR A 30 -1.10 -7.91 5.18
N ARG A 31 -0.53 -8.13 3.99
CA ARG A 31 0.77 -8.81 3.89
C ARG A 31 1.88 -7.99 4.53
N LEU A 32 1.88 -6.69 4.30
CA LEU A 32 2.91 -5.84 4.88
C LEU A 32 2.75 -5.70 6.39
N SER A 33 1.51 -5.75 6.88
CA SER A 33 1.28 -5.72 8.31
C SER A 33 1.78 -6.97 9.01
N GLN A 34 1.91 -8.08 8.28
CA GLN A 34 2.43 -9.33 8.84
C GLN A 34 3.94 -9.29 9.00
N GLY A 35 4.61 -8.38 8.31
CA GLY A 35 6.06 -8.30 8.36
C GLY A 35 6.53 -7.34 9.44
N ASN A 36 7.83 -7.08 9.42
CA ASN A 36 8.47 -6.22 10.41
C ASN A 36 8.62 -4.80 9.89
N ILE A 37 7.58 -4.30 9.25
CA ILE A 37 7.64 -2.95 8.74
C ILE A 37 7.26 -1.96 9.83
N ASP A 38 8.02 -0.88 9.92
CA ASP A 38 7.72 0.18 10.89
C ASP A 38 6.69 1.11 10.24
N LYS A 39 5.46 1.00 10.69
CA LYS A 39 4.35 1.75 10.09
C LYS A 39 4.41 3.24 10.39
N LYS A 40 5.27 3.64 11.32
CA LYS A 40 5.49 5.06 11.58
C LYS A 40 6.52 5.63 10.62
N GLU A 41 7.47 4.81 10.20
CA GLU A 41 8.51 5.24 9.28
C GLU A 41 8.06 5.16 7.83
N PHE A 42 7.24 4.16 7.50
CA PHE A 42 6.86 3.91 6.12
C PHE A 42 5.38 4.11 5.87
N GLU A 43 5.09 4.74 4.74
CA GLU A 43 3.74 4.83 4.22
C GLU A 43 3.66 3.97 2.97
N LEU A 44 2.55 3.27 2.81
CA LEU A 44 2.33 2.46 1.62
C LEU A 44 1.57 3.29 0.61
N CYS A 45 2.10 3.36 -0.61
CA CYS A 45 1.49 4.16 -1.67
C CYS A 45 1.25 3.29 -2.89
N ARG A 46 0.04 3.37 -3.45
CA ARG A 46 -0.26 2.70 -4.71
C ARG A 46 0.16 3.63 -5.83
N ILE A 47 0.92 3.12 -6.79
CA ILE A 47 1.49 3.94 -7.85
C ILE A 47 1.00 3.54 -9.23
N GLY A 48 0.27 2.45 -9.35
CA GLY A 48 -0.20 2.03 -10.66
C GLY A 48 -0.79 0.64 -10.64
N SER A 49 -0.93 0.08 -11.83
CA SER A 49 -1.44 -1.27 -11.99
C SER A 49 -0.90 -1.86 -13.29
N TYR A 50 -1.02 -3.16 -13.42
CA TYR A 50 -0.70 -3.82 -14.68
C TYR A 50 -1.62 -5.01 -14.88
N ASP A 51 -1.83 -5.34 -16.16
CA ASP A 51 -2.64 -6.49 -16.52
C ASP A 51 -1.77 -7.72 -16.56
N LEU A 52 -2.20 -8.77 -15.87
CA LEU A 52 -1.41 -9.99 -15.75
C LEU A 52 -1.26 -10.73 -17.06
N ASP A 53 -2.21 -10.58 -17.97
CA ASP A 53 -2.18 -11.31 -19.22
C ASP A 53 -1.43 -10.57 -20.32
N SER A 54 -1.63 -9.25 -20.42
CA SER A 54 -1.05 -8.47 -21.49
C SER A 54 0.23 -7.75 -21.08
N GLY A 55 0.44 -7.54 -19.79
CA GLY A 55 1.57 -6.76 -19.29
C GLY A 55 1.39 -5.26 -19.44
N VAL A 56 0.24 -4.84 -19.98
CA VAL A 56 -0.01 -3.41 -20.13
C VAL A 56 -0.10 -2.78 -18.74
N SER A 57 0.68 -1.72 -18.54
CA SER A 57 0.81 -1.07 -17.24
C SER A 57 0.42 0.38 -17.33
N GLU A 58 -0.02 0.91 -16.20
CA GLU A 58 -0.23 2.35 -16.09
C GLU A 58 0.24 2.79 -14.71
N THR A 59 0.72 4.02 -14.64
CA THR A 59 1.16 4.60 -13.40
C THR A 59 0.51 5.97 -13.23
N TYR A 60 0.47 6.43 -11.98
CA TYR A 60 -0.13 7.71 -11.66
C TYR A 60 0.55 8.25 -10.41
N SER A 61 0.15 9.43 -9.98
CA SER A 61 0.69 10.01 -8.75
C SER A 61 0.37 9.08 -7.58
N PRO A 62 1.32 8.91 -6.68
CA PRO A 62 1.13 7.97 -5.57
C PRO A 62 -0.12 8.29 -4.75
N VAL A 63 -0.85 7.25 -4.41
CA VAL A 63 -2.04 7.32 -3.57
C VAL A 63 -1.70 6.66 -2.26
N ARG A 64 -1.66 7.45 -1.19
CA ARG A 64 -1.33 6.93 0.13
C ARG A 64 -2.47 6.06 0.63
N LEU A 65 -2.11 4.87 1.08
CA LEU A 65 -3.06 3.97 1.73
C LEU A 65 -2.89 4.10 3.23
N ILE A 66 -3.95 3.83 3.95
CA ILE A 66 -3.94 3.98 5.40
C ILE A 66 -3.81 2.60 6.03
N TRP A 67 -2.76 2.43 6.86
CA TRP A 67 -2.57 1.18 7.57
C TRP A 67 -3.82 0.83 8.36
N GLU A 68 -4.10 -0.46 8.47
CA GLU A 68 -5.32 -0.89 9.18
C GLU A 68 -5.38 -0.37 10.59
N GLU A 69 -4.26 -0.27 11.24
CA GLU A 69 -4.22 0.24 12.62
C GLU A 69 -4.57 1.71 12.71
N GLU A 70 -4.39 2.44 11.60
CA GLU A 70 -4.75 3.86 11.55
C GLU A 70 -6.20 4.08 11.21
N GLN A 71 -6.83 3.07 10.63
CA GLN A 71 -8.22 3.20 10.23
C GLN A 71 -9.07 3.29 11.47
N GLU A 72 -9.85 4.36 11.54
CA GLU A 72 -10.67 4.58 12.70
C GLU A 72 -11.81 3.60 12.71
N LEU A 73 -11.86 2.80 13.74
CA LEU A 73 -12.96 1.88 13.88
C LEU A 73 -14.12 2.63 14.52
N PRO A 74 -15.32 2.34 14.06
CA PRO A 74 -16.49 2.93 14.71
C PRO A 74 -16.48 2.51 16.15
N LYS A 75 -16.49 3.40 16.91
CA LYS A 75 -16.36 3.04 18.29
C LYS A 75 -17.62 2.51 18.83
N THR A 76 -17.26 2.44 18.24
CA THR A 76 -17.77 2.17 18.69
C THR A 76 -18.18 1.67 19.19
N GLU A 77 -18.07 1.66 19.12
CA GLU A 77 -18.17 1.32 19.47
C GLU A 77 -18.50 1.18 20.22
N ALA A 78 -18.71 1.41 20.42
CA ALA A 78 -18.74 1.37 21.12
C ALA A 78 -19.18 1.35 21.68
N ASN A 79 -19.35 1.38 21.86
CA ASN A 79 -19.60 1.39 22.34
C ASN A 79 -19.95 1.51 22.75
#